data_a55a2d20380e374d7926abb14ccf8fbe
#
_entry.id   a55a2d20380e374d7926abb14ccf8fbe
#
_cell.length_a   1.000
_cell.length_b   1.000
_cell.length_c   1.000
_cell.angle_alpha   90.00
_cell.angle_beta   90.00
_cell.angle_gamma   90.00
#
_symmetry.space_group_name_H-M   'P 1'
#
loop_
_entity.id
_entity.type
_entity.pdbx_description
1 polymer ?
#
loop_
_entity_poly.entity_id
_entity_poly.type
_entity_poly.pdbx_seq_one_letter_code
_entity_poly.pdbx_strand_id
1 'polypeptide(L)'
;MVWAVPAKGTAHSFVQTRASNTTHARTNTSISNFSAQKRRAVNAPTLPLPAAARFREVEGRGLLAKVWINNSGPYSFAIDTGAGASIISKRVAAESRVALAGARSVSLSGLSGVQGAEGREAALASLAIGTRENLLPARGLVIVTDALPPDLDGVLDPTESYWPLGYTIDLPNDTISAFDPRTTPLRGLAEPPGGAIVQWFFDGTSRRPFVALDIGRRALLDTGSGFGLAVSEQAARSLGIASTRGGRERASVTDLGRGRVNARRVEPVTIQIGSLVLRRIPTDLLTGAGNGAPVLLGRDALRPFEISFDPVSRLIRLRPVEASAHR
;
A
#
# COMPACT_ATOMS: atom_id res chain seq x y z
N MET A 1 5.13 3.78 2.74
CA MET A 1 4.91 3.76 4.19
C MET A 1 5.28 5.13 4.72
N VAL A 2 4.31 5.83 5.21
CA VAL A 2 4.49 7.10 5.89
C VAL A 2 4.02 6.92 7.31
N TRP A 3 4.95 6.84 8.23
CA TRP A 3 4.62 6.75 9.63
C TRP A 3 4.71 8.14 10.25
N ALA A 4 3.61 8.76 10.57
CA ALA A 4 3.60 9.98 11.35
C ALA A 4 3.71 9.62 12.83
N VAL A 5 4.83 9.97 13.44
CA VAL A 5 5.02 9.86 14.89
C VAL A 5 5.05 11.26 15.49
N PRO A 6 4.39 11.48 16.63
CA PRO A 6 4.63 12.69 17.39
C PRO A 6 6.10 12.78 17.79
N ALA A 7 6.71 13.90 17.59
CA ALA A 7 8.01 14.48 17.94
C ALA A 7 9.13 13.67 18.64
N LYS A 8 9.16 12.36 18.59
CA LYS A 8 10.32 11.55 19.01
C LYS A 8 10.56 10.43 18.00
N GLY A 9 11.33 10.77 17.00
CA GLY A 9 12.05 9.99 16.00
C GLY A 9 11.51 8.62 15.62
N THR A 10 10.97 8.49 14.39
CA THR A 10 10.82 7.18 13.74
C THR A 10 10.72 7.25 12.22
N ALA A 11 11.09 6.16 11.57
CA ALA A 11 11.34 6.00 10.15
C ALA A 11 10.10 5.66 9.33
N HIS A 12 10.11 6.06 8.07
CA HIS A 12 9.08 5.81 7.09
C HIS A 12 9.65 5.25 5.81
N SER A 13 8.89 4.42 5.14
CA SER A 13 9.36 3.78 3.93
C SER A 13 8.45 4.03 2.74
N PHE A 14 9.12 4.32 1.66
CA PHE A 14 8.58 4.37 0.33
C PHE A 14 9.59 3.64 -0.56
N VAL A 15 9.18 2.55 -1.19
CA VAL A 15 10.07 1.79 -2.07
C VAL A 15 9.83 2.22 -3.52
N GLN A 16 10.79 2.90 -4.12
CA GLN A 16 10.85 3.09 -5.57
C GLN A 16 11.85 2.09 -6.14
N THR A 17 11.36 1.05 -6.81
CA THR A 17 12.21 0.16 -7.60
C THR A 17 12.40 0.76 -9.00
N ARG A 18 13.59 1.21 -9.32
CA ARG A 18 13.99 1.49 -10.71
C ARG A 18 14.46 0.20 -11.36
N ALA A 19 13.70 -0.30 -12.33
CA ALA A 19 14.20 -1.28 -13.28
C ALA A 19 15.06 -0.54 -14.32
N SER A 20 16.34 -0.95 -14.46
CA SER A 20 17.18 -0.53 -15.58
C SER A 20 16.66 -1.17 -16.87
N ASN A 21 16.15 -0.36 -17.78
CA ASN A 21 15.75 -0.78 -19.11
C ASN A 21 16.96 -1.21 -19.94
N THR A 22 17.04 -2.48 -20.26
CA THR A 22 17.85 -2.98 -21.38
C THR A 22 16.94 -3.09 -22.60
N THR A 23 17.18 -2.26 -23.58
CA THR A 23 16.51 -2.21 -24.87
C THR A 23 16.80 -3.48 -25.66
N HIS A 24 15.79 -4.26 -26.01
CA HIS A 24 15.89 -5.25 -27.08
C HIS A 24 14.87 -4.96 -28.19
N ALA A 25 15.42 -5.04 -29.41
CA ALA A 25 14.86 -4.68 -30.68
C ALA A 25 13.58 -5.46 -31.05
N ARG A 26 12.69 -4.74 -31.78
CA ARG A 26 11.48 -5.27 -32.41
C ARG A 26 11.84 -6.17 -33.60
N THR A 27 11.22 -7.33 -33.70
CA THR A 27 10.97 -8.01 -34.97
C THR A 27 9.48 -8.15 -35.18
N ASN A 28 9.01 -7.55 -36.26
CA ASN A 28 7.66 -7.71 -36.80
C ASN A 28 7.50 -9.13 -37.36
N THR A 29 6.42 -9.81 -37.04
CA THR A 29 5.92 -10.93 -37.84
C THR A 29 4.38 -10.96 -37.85
N SER A 30 3.92 -11.09 -39.07
CA SER A 30 2.58 -11.03 -39.66
C SER A 30 1.44 -11.78 -38.97
N ILE A 31 0.27 -11.21 -39.19
CA ILE A 31 -1.08 -11.67 -38.86
C ILE A 31 -1.42 -12.93 -39.68
N SER A 32 -1.86 -13.97 -39.01
CA SER A 32 -2.63 -15.05 -39.62
C SER A 32 -3.91 -15.32 -38.82
N ASN A 33 -5.03 -15.33 -39.56
CA ASN A 33 -6.38 -15.60 -39.09
C ASN A 33 -6.48 -16.95 -38.37
N PHE A 34 -6.99 -16.95 -37.15
CA PHE A 34 -7.40 -18.17 -36.46
C PHE A 34 -8.90 -18.09 -36.14
N SER A 35 -9.59 -19.12 -36.67
CA SER A 35 -11.00 -19.44 -36.46
C SER A 35 -11.38 -19.49 -34.98
N ALA A 36 -12.53 -18.93 -34.66
CA ALA A 36 -13.16 -19.00 -33.35
C ALA A 36 -13.58 -20.44 -32.98
N GLN A 37 -12.70 -21.19 -32.37
CA GLN A 37 -13.03 -22.42 -31.70
C GLN A 37 -13.56 -22.08 -30.30
N LYS A 38 -14.85 -22.41 -30.03
CA LYS A 38 -15.47 -22.34 -28.70
C LYS A 38 -14.60 -23.13 -27.71
N ARG A 39 -13.71 -22.44 -27.00
CA ARG A 39 -12.96 -23.02 -25.87
C ARG A 39 -13.97 -23.32 -24.76
N ARG A 40 -14.21 -24.59 -24.49
CA ARG A 40 -14.78 -25.05 -23.22
C ARG A 40 -14.00 -24.39 -22.11
N ALA A 41 -14.69 -23.67 -21.23
CA ALA A 41 -14.10 -23.13 -20.01
C ALA A 41 -13.59 -24.33 -19.19
N VAL A 42 -12.29 -24.56 -19.25
CA VAL A 42 -11.62 -25.44 -18.30
C VAL A 42 -11.73 -24.68 -16.98
N ASN A 43 -12.45 -25.25 -16.02
CA ASN A 43 -12.50 -24.73 -14.66
C ASN A 43 -11.05 -24.62 -14.15
N ALA A 44 -10.50 -23.42 -14.20
CA ALA A 44 -9.21 -23.15 -13.56
C ALA A 44 -9.36 -23.50 -12.07
N PRO A 45 -8.41 -24.24 -11.47
CA PRO A 45 -8.50 -24.58 -10.07
C PRO A 45 -8.68 -23.29 -9.26
N THR A 46 -9.74 -23.24 -8.47
CA THR A 46 -9.97 -22.13 -7.53
C THR A 46 -8.85 -22.16 -6.50
N LEU A 47 -8.07 -21.08 -6.44
CA LEU A 47 -7.10 -20.91 -5.36
C LEU A 47 -7.86 -20.87 -4.03
N PRO A 48 -7.43 -21.61 -3.01
CA PRO A 48 -8.06 -21.51 -1.70
C PRO A 48 -7.92 -20.07 -1.21
N LEU A 49 -9.04 -19.47 -0.79
CA LEU A 49 -9.03 -18.12 -0.24
C LEU A 49 -8.39 -18.13 1.14
N PRO A 50 -7.41 -17.27 1.41
CA PRO A 50 -6.93 -17.03 2.76
C PRO A 50 -8.08 -16.60 3.68
N ALA A 51 -8.11 -17.13 4.89
CA ALA A 51 -9.05 -16.69 5.91
C ALA A 51 -8.79 -15.22 6.31
N ALA A 52 -9.82 -14.56 6.81
CA ALA A 52 -9.66 -13.22 7.35
C ALA A 52 -8.67 -13.21 8.53
N ALA A 53 -7.77 -12.23 8.53
CA ALA A 53 -6.80 -12.04 9.59
C ALA A 53 -7.06 -10.71 10.33
N ARG A 54 -6.82 -10.70 11.63
CA ARG A 54 -6.92 -9.48 12.43
C ARG A 54 -5.61 -8.72 12.42
N PHE A 55 -5.73 -7.40 12.43
CA PHE A 55 -4.63 -6.50 12.75
C PHE A 55 -5.01 -5.64 13.97
N ARG A 56 -4.06 -4.88 14.46
CA ARG A 56 -4.29 -3.83 15.47
C ARG A 56 -3.63 -2.55 15.01
N GLU A 57 -4.29 -1.44 15.19
CA GLU A 57 -3.64 -0.14 14.98
C GLU A 57 -2.73 0.17 16.17
N VAL A 58 -1.48 0.51 15.87
CA VAL A 58 -0.48 0.92 16.85
C VAL A 58 0.03 2.29 16.47
N GLU A 59 -0.06 3.23 17.40
CA GLU A 59 0.41 4.59 17.18
C GLU A 59 1.88 4.58 16.74
N GLY A 60 2.15 5.32 15.66
CA GLY A 60 3.48 5.40 15.07
C GLY A 60 3.99 4.12 14.38
N ARG A 61 3.17 3.05 14.31
CA ARG A 61 3.55 1.79 13.65
C ARG A 61 2.56 1.32 12.59
N GLY A 62 1.35 1.87 12.57
CA GLY A 62 0.31 1.52 11.61
C GLY A 62 -0.50 0.29 11.99
N LEU A 63 -0.97 -0.44 10.99
CA LEU A 63 -1.80 -1.62 11.16
C LEU A 63 -0.92 -2.86 11.31
N LEU A 64 -0.74 -3.36 12.53
CA LEU A 64 0.14 -4.51 12.79
C LEU A 64 -0.61 -5.83 12.75
N ALA A 65 -0.13 -6.76 11.93
CA ALA A 65 -0.61 -8.14 11.84
C ALA A 65 0.50 -9.14 12.19
N LYS A 66 0.10 -10.35 12.60
CA LYS A 66 1.01 -11.49 12.76
C LYS A 66 1.28 -12.12 11.39
N VAL A 67 2.54 -12.32 11.06
CA VAL A 67 2.99 -12.87 9.77
C VAL A 67 3.99 -14.00 10.02
N TRP A 68 3.94 -15.03 9.19
CA TRP A 68 4.91 -16.12 9.16
C TRP A 68 5.64 -16.11 7.82
N ILE A 69 6.96 -16.24 7.88
CA ILE A 69 7.86 -16.31 6.73
C ILE A 69 8.51 -17.68 6.73
N ASN A 70 8.37 -18.45 5.65
CA ASN A 70 8.94 -19.80 5.53
C ASN A 70 8.63 -20.69 6.76
N ASN A 71 7.40 -20.61 7.26
CA ASN A 71 6.91 -21.28 8.46
C ASN A 71 7.53 -20.80 9.81
N SER A 72 8.42 -19.81 9.82
CA SER A 72 8.95 -19.16 11.02
C SER A 72 8.10 -17.94 11.40
N GLY A 73 7.96 -17.65 12.67
CA GLY A 73 7.16 -16.55 13.23
C GLY A 73 6.43 -16.94 14.51
N PRO A 74 5.43 -16.16 14.99
CA PRO A 74 4.87 -14.98 14.33
C PRO A 74 5.77 -13.75 14.42
N TYR A 75 5.86 -13.00 13.34
CA TYR A 75 6.51 -11.71 13.25
C TYR A 75 5.47 -10.57 13.22
N SER A 76 5.86 -9.39 13.67
CA SER A 76 4.99 -8.20 13.67
C SER A 76 5.22 -7.38 12.40
N PHE A 77 4.23 -7.38 11.50
CA PHE A 77 4.30 -6.67 10.22
C PHE A 77 3.28 -5.54 10.16
N ALA A 78 3.70 -4.40 9.63
CA ALA A 78 2.78 -3.34 9.26
C ALA A 78 2.15 -3.64 7.90
N ILE A 79 0.82 -3.58 7.80
CA ILE A 79 0.07 -3.66 6.54
C ILE A 79 0.11 -2.29 5.88
N ASP A 80 0.65 -2.21 4.67
CA ASP A 80 0.89 -0.95 3.98
C ASP A 80 0.62 -1.06 2.48
N THR A 81 -0.50 -0.48 2.04
CA THR A 81 -0.88 -0.42 0.62
C THR A 81 0.00 0.54 -0.19
N GLY A 82 0.69 1.45 0.47
CA GLY A 82 1.60 2.41 -0.16
C GLY A 82 3.03 1.90 -0.35
N ALA A 83 3.39 0.74 0.20
CA ALA A 83 4.77 0.25 0.24
C ALA A 83 5.37 -0.04 -1.15
N GLY A 84 4.60 -0.63 -2.05
CA GLY A 84 5.05 -1.03 -3.40
C GLY A 84 5.90 -2.31 -3.42
N ALA A 85 6.27 -2.85 -2.26
CA ALA A 85 6.86 -4.17 -2.07
C ALA A 85 6.78 -4.57 -0.59
N SER A 86 6.72 -5.87 -0.30
CA SER A 86 6.90 -6.36 1.07
C SER A 86 8.37 -6.29 1.47
N ILE A 87 8.62 -5.91 2.74
CA ILE A 87 9.96 -5.69 3.27
C ILE A 87 10.12 -6.51 4.55
N ILE A 88 11.27 -7.14 4.74
CA ILE A 88 11.62 -7.85 5.97
C ILE A 88 12.95 -7.37 6.52
N SER A 89 13.11 -7.44 7.83
CA SER A 89 14.40 -7.15 8.47
C SER A 89 15.42 -8.26 8.18
N LYS A 90 16.71 -7.92 8.24
CA LYS A 90 17.79 -8.92 8.15
C LYS A 90 17.65 -10.02 9.20
N ARG A 91 17.16 -9.67 10.41
CA ARG A 91 16.89 -10.62 11.48
C ARG A 91 15.84 -11.66 11.06
N VAL A 92 14.68 -11.20 10.56
CA VAL A 92 13.62 -12.08 10.07
C VAL A 92 14.12 -12.95 8.92
N ALA A 93 14.89 -12.39 7.98
CA ALA A 93 15.46 -13.16 6.89
C ALA A 93 16.36 -14.30 7.36
N ALA A 94 17.21 -14.04 8.35
CA ALA A 94 18.10 -15.04 8.94
C ALA A 94 17.32 -16.14 9.69
N GLU A 95 16.40 -15.76 10.58
CA GLU A 95 15.57 -16.68 11.37
C GLU A 95 14.68 -17.57 10.49
N SER A 96 14.15 -16.99 9.38
CA SER A 96 13.28 -17.69 8.42
C SER A 96 14.05 -18.37 7.28
N ARG A 97 15.38 -18.39 7.33
CA ARG A 97 16.26 -19.00 6.32
C ARG A 97 15.97 -18.53 4.89
N VAL A 98 15.73 -17.23 4.74
CA VAL A 98 15.56 -16.64 3.42
C VAL A 98 16.89 -16.57 2.70
N ALA A 99 16.97 -17.17 1.51
CA ALA A 99 18.21 -17.22 0.74
C ALA A 99 18.54 -15.86 0.12
N LEU A 100 19.73 -15.34 0.41
CA LEU A 100 20.25 -14.07 -0.14
C LEU A 100 21.36 -14.25 -1.16
N ALA A 101 21.77 -15.49 -1.44
CA ALA A 101 22.79 -15.78 -2.45
C ALA A 101 22.30 -15.37 -3.84
N GLY A 102 23.07 -14.53 -4.54
CA GLY A 102 22.69 -14.01 -5.86
C GLY A 102 21.53 -12.98 -5.85
N ALA A 103 21.05 -12.57 -4.68
CA ALA A 103 19.97 -11.59 -4.55
C ALA A 103 20.38 -10.24 -5.17
N ARG A 104 19.49 -9.65 -5.97
CA ARG A 104 19.69 -8.33 -6.59
C ARG A 104 19.65 -7.24 -5.52
N SER A 105 20.61 -6.30 -5.55
CA SER A 105 20.56 -5.10 -4.74
C SER A 105 19.55 -4.11 -5.30
N VAL A 106 18.82 -3.46 -4.41
CA VAL A 106 17.84 -2.41 -4.73
C VAL A 106 18.04 -1.23 -3.80
N SER A 107 17.93 -0.02 -4.35
CA SER A 107 17.90 1.20 -3.54
C SER A 107 16.50 1.43 -2.99
N LEU A 108 16.42 1.79 -1.71
CA LEU A 108 15.19 2.13 -1.02
C LEU A 108 15.11 3.64 -0.87
N SER A 109 13.94 4.18 -1.16
CA SER A 109 13.64 5.61 -0.94
C SER A 109 12.32 5.76 -0.20
N GLY A 110 12.17 6.89 0.47
CA GLY A 110 10.95 7.28 1.13
C GLY A 110 10.29 8.49 0.47
N LEU A 111 9.46 9.20 1.22
CA LEU A 111 8.79 10.42 0.77
C LEU A 111 9.75 11.57 0.46
N SER A 112 10.91 11.60 1.09
CA SER A 112 11.95 12.59 0.79
C SER A 112 12.55 12.43 -0.61
N GLY A 113 12.42 11.23 -1.21
CA GLY A 113 13.11 10.86 -2.44
C GLY A 113 14.60 10.56 -2.26
N VAL A 114 15.13 10.65 -1.03
CA VAL A 114 16.51 10.26 -0.71
C VAL A 114 16.66 8.75 -0.85
N GLN A 115 17.71 8.30 -1.54
CA GLN A 115 18.07 6.89 -1.74
C GLN A 115 19.24 6.53 -0.82
N GLY A 116 19.02 6.62 0.50
CA GLY A 116 20.07 6.43 1.51
C GLY A 116 20.07 5.05 2.17
N ALA A 117 19.21 4.15 1.75
CA ALA A 117 19.17 2.78 2.23
C ALA A 117 19.20 1.77 1.09
N GLU A 118 19.74 0.61 1.37
CA GLU A 118 19.82 -0.51 0.44
C GLU A 118 19.04 -1.70 0.94
N GLY A 119 18.56 -2.50 0.02
CA GLY A 119 17.93 -3.78 0.27
C GLY A 119 18.40 -4.84 -0.74
N ARG A 120 18.03 -6.08 -0.47
CA ARG A 120 18.28 -7.20 -1.38
C ARG A 120 16.97 -7.92 -1.67
N GLU A 121 16.64 -8.10 -2.94
CA GLU A 121 15.48 -8.88 -3.34
C GLU A 121 15.70 -10.36 -3.05
N ALA A 122 14.73 -11.00 -2.40
CA ALA A 122 14.76 -12.41 -2.09
C ALA A 122 13.38 -13.05 -2.32
N ALA A 123 13.39 -14.33 -2.69
CA ALA A 123 12.15 -15.10 -2.81
C ALA A 123 11.81 -15.79 -1.50
N LEU A 124 10.51 -15.86 -1.20
CA LEU A 124 9.97 -16.61 -0.07
C LEU A 124 9.45 -17.97 -0.53
N ALA A 125 9.67 -19.00 0.28
CA ALA A 125 9.03 -20.31 0.09
C ALA A 125 7.55 -20.26 0.51
N SER A 126 7.22 -19.51 1.58
CA SER A 126 5.85 -19.29 2.03
C SER A 126 5.71 -17.97 2.79
N LEU A 127 4.50 -17.42 2.72
CA LEU A 127 4.07 -16.24 3.44
C LEU A 127 2.67 -16.52 3.99
N ALA A 128 2.44 -16.32 5.29
CA ALA A 128 1.14 -16.51 5.92
C ALA A 128 0.80 -15.34 6.85
N ILE A 129 -0.49 -15.08 7.04
CA ILE A 129 -1.00 -13.96 7.86
C ILE A 129 -2.05 -14.44 8.86
N GLY A 130 -2.05 -13.91 10.08
CA GLY A 130 -2.99 -14.25 11.15
C GLY A 130 -2.65 -15.56 11.84
N THR A 131 -2.58 -16.66 11.10
CA THR A 131 -2.08 -17.97 11.55
C THR A 131 -1.06 -18.53 10.57
N ARG A 132 -0.28 -19.50 11.00
CA ARG A 132 0.78 -20.11 10.20
C ARG A 132 0.25 -20.86 8.97
N GLU A 133 -0.94 -21.44 9.09
CA GLU A 133 -1.61 -22.23 8.05
C GLU A 133 -2.33 -21.34 7.03
N ASN A 134 -2.56 -20.08 7.35
CA ASN A 134 -3.29 -19.14 6.50
C ASN A 134 -2.37 -18.53 5.45
N LEU A 135 -2.02 -19.35 4.46
CA LEU A 135 -1.07 -19.02 3.40
C LEU A 135 -1.63 -17.99 2.42
N LEU A 136 -0.82 -16.99 2.11
CA LEU A 136 -1.08 -16.06 1.03
C LEU A 136 -0.69 -16.65 -0.33
N PRO A 137 -1.41 -16.32 -1.44
CA PRO A 137 -1.20 -16.96 -2.74
C PRO A 137 0.12 -16.58 -3.39
N ALA A 138 0.57 -15.34 -3.20
CA ALA A 138 1.80 -14.88 -3.82
C ALA A 138 3.02 -15.34 -3.01
N ARG A 139 3.84 -16.14 -3.65
CA ARG A 139 5.23 -16.40 -3.25
C ARG A 139 6.06 -15.22 -3.77
N GLY A 140 5.85 -14.04 -3.17
CA GLY A 140 6.39 -12.79 -3.68
C GLY A 140 7.89 -12.64 -3.45
N LEU A 141 8.47 -11.75 -4.22
CA LEU A 141 9.75 -11.15 -3.88
C LEU A 141 9.55 -10.25 -2.67
N VAL A 142 10.45 -10.35 -1.72
CA VAL A 142 10.55 -9.43 -0.59
C VAL A 142 11.88 -8.70 -0.64
N ILE A 143 11.93 -7.54 -0.01
CA ILE A 143 13.17 -6.78 0.14
C ILE A 143 13.69 -6.97 1.55
N VAL A 144 14.90 -7.47 1.66
CA VAL A 144 15.61 -7.64 2.94
C VAL A 144 16.48 -6.42 3.20
N THR A 145 16.26 -5.74 4.33
CA THR A 145 17.02 -4.52 4.68
C THR A 145 17.26 -4.41 6.20
N ASP A 146 18.17 -3.54 6.59
CA ASP A 146 18.38 -3.11 7.99
C ASP A 146 17.79 -1.72 8.28
N ALA A 147 17.10 -1.13 7.30
CA ALA A 147 16.55 0.21 7.43
C ALA A 147 15.20 0.26 8.19
N LEU A 148 14.62 -0.89 8.55
CA LEU A 148 13.39 -0.92 9.34
C LEU A 148 13.64 -0.49 10.79
N PRO A 149 12.62 0.11 11.46
CA PRO A 149 12.67 0.36 12.89
C PRO A 149 12.95 -0.95 13.67
N PRO A 150 13.70 -0.90 14.78
CA PRO A 150 14.12 -2.10 15.52
C PRO A 150 12.95 -2.95 16.05
N ASP A 151 11.81 -2.35 16.32
CA ASP A 151 10.58 -2.95 16.83
C ASP A 151 9.60 -3.39 15.75
N LEU A 152 10.00 -3.29 14.48
CA LEU A 152 9.22 -3.74 13.35
C LEU A 152 9.97 -4.85 12.60
N ASP A 153 9.31 -5.99 12.46
CA ASP A 153 9.88 -7.15 11.78
C ASP A 153 9.79 -7.05 10.27
N GLY A 154 8.75 -6.38 9.77
CA GLY A 154 8.53 -6.22 8.34
C GLY A 154 7.36 -5.32 8.00
N VAL A 155 7.18 -5.18 6.70
CA VAL A 155 6.09 -4.49 6.04
C VAL A 155 5.46 -5.45 5.05
N LEU A 156 4.17 -5.63 5.14
CA LEU A 156 3.38 -6.41 4.19
C LEU A 156 2.74 -5.45 3.19
N ASP A 157 3.12 -5.55 1.92
CA ASP A 157 2.34 -4.97 0.83
C ASP A 157 1.21 -5.95 0.46
N PRO A 158 -0.05 -5.66 0.80
CA PRO A 158 -1.15 -6.56 0.52
C PRO A 158 -1.42 -6.70 -0.98
N THR A 159 -1.12 -5.66 -1.78
CA THR A 159 -1.32 -5.69 -3.22
C THR A 159 -0.49 -6.77 -3.90
N GLU A 160 0.76 -6.92 -3.48
CA GLU A 160 1.63 -7.97 -4.00
C GLU A 160 1.37 -9.33 -3.32
N SER A 161 1.09 -9.31 -2.02
CA SER A 161 0.98 -10.54 -1.22
C SER A 161 -0.30 -11.33 -1.49
N TYR A 162 -1.41 -10.66 -1.81
CA TYR A 162 -2.69 -11.30 -2.16
C TYR A 162 -2.84 -11.60 -3.66
N TRP A 163 -1.96 -11.08 -4.53
CA TRP A 163 -2.05 -11.32 -5.96
C TRP A 163 -2.14 -12.83 -6.30
N PRO A 164 -3.06 -13.31 -7.19
CA PRO A 164 -4.00 -12.56 -8.05
C PRO A 164 -5.38 -12.33 -7.42
N LEU A 165 -5.54 -12.62 -6.14
CA LEU A 165 -6.79 -12.36 -5.41
C LEU A 165 -6.99 -10.85 -5.20
N GLY A 166 -8.24 -10.45 -4.98
CA GLY A 166 -8.58 -9.20 -4.35
C GLY A 166 -8.45 -9.30 -2.84
N TYR A 167 -8.36 -8.16 -2.19
CA TYR A 167 -8.35 -8.09 -0.73
C TYR A 167 -9.20 -6.93 -0.22
N THR A 168 -9.65 -7.06 1.00
CA THR A 168 -10.44 -6.04 1.70
C THR A 168 -9.79 -5.71 3.03
N ILE A 169 -9.54 -4.44 3.27
CA ILE A 169 -9.11 -3.91 4.57
C ILE A 169 -10.33 -3.24 5.20
N ASP A 170 -10.82 -3.82 6.27
CA ASP A 170 -11.94 -3.29 7.08
C ASP A 170 -11.33 -2.57 8.28
N LEU A 171 -11.15 -1.25 8.14
CA LEU A 171 -10.53 -0.44 9.19
C LEU A 171 -11.40 -0.35 10.45
N PRO A 172 -12.74 -0.20 10.36
CA PRO A 172 -13.59 -0.21 11.54
C PRO A 172 -13.59 -1.51 12.35
N ASN A 173 -13.36 -2.66 11.71
CA ASN A 173 -13.39 -3.98 12.35
C ASN A 173 -12.00 -4.61 12.51
N ASP A 174 -10.93 -3.90 12.17
CA ASP A 174 -9.53 -4.34 12.30
C ASP A 174 -9.25 -5.67 11.60
N THR A 175 -9.78 -5.87 10.37
CA THR A 175 -9.58 -7.11 9.62
C THR A 175 -9.07 -6.88 8.20
N ILE A 176 -8.29 -7.84 7.71
CA ILE A 176 -7.93 -7.98 6.30
C ILE A 176 -8.39 -9.35 5.81
N SER A 177 -9.05 -9.39 4.66
CA SER A 177 -9.59 -10.62 4.05
C SER A 177 -9.33 -10.67 2.56
N ALA A 178 -9.44 -11.85 1.97
CA ALA A 178 -9.31 -12.08 0.54
C ALA A 178 -10.67 -12.33 -0.12
N PHE A 179 -10.76 -12.04 -1.42
CA PHE A 179 -11.84 -12.51 -2.28
C PHE A 179 -11.30 -12.87 -3.67
N ASP A 180 -12.02 -13.71 -4.41
CA ASP A 180 -11.65 -14.03 -5.79
C ASP A 180 -12.36 -13.07 -6.76
N PRO A 181 -11.64 -12.16 -7.42
CA PRO A 181 -12.24 -11.21 -8.37
C PRO A 181 -12.89 -11.86 -9.60
N ARG A 182 -12.61 -13.13 -9.87
CA ARG A 182 -13.22 -13.87 -10.97
C ARG A 182 -14.64 -14.33 -10.63
N THR A 183 -14.92 -14.61 -9.36
CA THR A 183 -16.23 -15.02 -8.85
C THR A 183 -17.01 -13.89 -8.21
N THR A 184 -16.32 -12.93 -7.64
CA THR A 184 -16.88 -11.77 -6.93
C THR A 184 -16.22 -10.47 -7.40
N PRO A 185 -16.35 -10.10 -8.69
CA PRO A 185 -15.73 -8.88 -9.22
C PRO A 185 -16.39 -7.63 -8.64
N LEU A 186 -15.61 -6.56 -8.45
CA LEU A 186 -16.17 -5.25 -8.13
C LEU A 186 -16.88 -4.61 -9.34
N ARG A 187 -16.51 -5.03 -10.55
CA ARG A 187 -17.14 -4.55 -11.79
C ARG A 187 -18.61 -4.95 -11.85
N GLY A 188 -19.47 -3.97 -12.07
CA GLY A 188 -20.92 -4.18 -12.17
C GLY A 188 -21.66 -4.15 -10.82
N LEU A 189 -20.96 -4.02 -9.70
CA LEU A 189 -21.61 -3.73 -8.43
C LEU A 189 -22.17 -2.30 -8.42
N ALA A 190 -23.28 -2.11 -7.73
CA ALA A 190 -23.78 -0.78 -7.41
C ALA A 190 -22.84 -0.08 -6.43
N GLU A 191 -22.70 1.23 -6.58
CA GLU A 191 -21.96 2.02 -5.60
C GLU A 191 -22.63 1.93 -4.22
N PRO A 192 -21.85 1.75 -3.16
CA PRO A 192 -22.40 1.71 -1.81
C PRO A 192 -22.93 3.09 -1.39
N PRO A 193 -24.04 3.17 -0.67
CA PRO A 193 -24.55 4.44 -0.14
C PRO A 193 -23.45 5.17 0.67
N GLY A 194 -23.20 6.44 0.34
CA GLY A 194 -22.15 7.24 0.99
C GLY A 194 -20.72 6.79 0.73
N GLY A 195 -20.53 5.88 -0.25
CA GLY A 195 -19.22 5.39 -0.68
C GLY A 195 -18.97 5.62 -2.17
N ALA A 196 -18.01 4.88 -2.74
CA ALA A 196 -17.71 4.91 -4.18
C ALA A 196 -17.07 3.60 -4.65
N ILE A 197 -17.20 3.34 -5.96
CA ILE A 197 -16.36 2.39 -6.70
C ILE A 197 -15.57 3.19 -7.73
N VAL A 198 -14.24 3.17 -7.60
CA VAL A 198 -13.37 4.04 -8.38
C VAL A 198 -12.28 3.27 -9.11
N GLN A 199 -11.75 3.87 -10.17
CA GLN A 199 -10.66 3.31 -10.93
C GLN A 199 -9.36 3.27 -10.10
N TRP A 200 -8.71 2.12 -10.11
CA TRP A 200 -7.36 1.93 -9.58
C TRP A 200 -6.32 2.21 -10.67
N PHE A 201 -5.56 3.26 -10.49
CA PHE A 201 -4.46 3.61 -11.39
C PHE A 201 -3.15 3.03 -10.87
N PHE A 202 -2.35 2.47 -11.76
CA PHE A 202 -1.00 2.01 -11.45
C PHE A 202 0.01 3.14 -11.70
N ASP A 203 1.12 3.09 -10.98
CA ASP A 203 2.25 4.00 -11.16
C ASP A 203 3.41 3.23 -11.81
N GLY A 204 3.51 3.32 -13.13
CA GLY A 204 4.47 2.52 -13.90
C GLY A 204 4.24 1.02 -13.73
N THR A 205 5.24 0.30 -13.22
CA THR A 205 5.16 -1.13 -12.91
C THR A 205 4.64 -1.43 -11.51
N SER A 206 4.53 -0.41 -10.67
CA SER A 206 4.03 -0.56 -9.29
C SER A 206 2.49 -0.63 -9.29
N ARG A 207 1.96 -1.58 -8.52
CA ARG A 207 0.52 -1.76 -8.32
C ARG A 207 -0.03 -0.94 -7.15
N ARG A 208 0.71 0.03 -6.65
CA ARG A 208 0.22 0.91 -5.57
C ARG A 208 -1.13 1.51 -5.92
N PRO A 209 -2.08 1.58 -4.98
CA PRO A 209 -3.45 1.99 -5.27
C PRO A 209 -3.60 3.52 -5.36
N PHE A 210 -3.46 4.04 -6.56
CA PHE A 210 -3.78 5.44 -6.84
C PHE A 210 -5.22 5.60 -7.29
N VAL A 211 -5.89 6.63 -6.79
CA VAL A 211 -7.23 7.06 -7.20
C VAL A 211 -7.19 8.49 -7.74
N ALA A 212 -8.10 8.82 -8.64
CA ALA A 212 -8.26 10.20 -9.11
C ALA A 212 -9.03 11.02 -8.07
N LEU A 213 -8.53 12.23 -7.81
CA LEU A 213 -9.25 13.26 -7.08
C LEU A 213 -9.93 14.23 -8.08
N ASP A 214 -11.04 14.83 -7.68
CA ASP A 214 -11.78 15.85 -8.47
C ASP A 214 -10.92 17.06 -8.89
N ILE A 215 -9.87 17.32 -8.15
CA ILE A 215 -8.90 18.39 -8.34
C ILE A 215 -7.82 18.08 -9.40
N GLY A 216 -8.03 17.06 -10.24
CA GLY A 216 -7.13 16.70 -11.35
C GLY A 216 -5.82 16.04 -10.94
N ARG A 217 -5.71 15.56 -9.70
CA ARG A 217 -4.56 14.86 -9.17
C ARG A 217 -4.91 13.42 -8.80
N ARG A 218 -3.89 12.57 -8.67
CA ARG A 218 -4.03 11.23 -8.09
C ARG A 218 -3.51 11.23 -6.66
N ALA A 219 -4.24 10.54 -5.78
CA ALA A 219 -3.80 10.24 -4.43
C ALA A 219 -3.52 8.76 -4.27
N LEU A 220 -2.49 8.41 -3.53
CA LEU A 220 -2.19 7.07 -3.09
C LEU A 220 -3.03 6.76 -1.85
N LEU A 221 -3.84 5.70 -1.90
CA LEU A 221 -4.48 5.16 -0.70
C LEU A 221 -3.42 4.41 0.11
N ASP A 222 -3.05 4.99 1.25
CA ASP A 222 -1.87 4.55 2.01
C ASP A 222 -2.27 4.18 3.45
N THR A 223 -2.49 2.87 3.70
CA THR A 223 -2.80 2.36 5.04
C THR A 223 -1.59 2.36 5.97
N GLY A 224 -0.38 2.49 5.45
CA GLY A 224 0.84 2.72 6.23
C GLY A 224 0.90 4.13 6.84
N SER A 225 0.17 5.08 6.25
CA SER A 225 0.17 6.49 6.67
C SER A 225 -0.91 6.80 7.71
N GLY A 226 -0.55 7.49 8.79
CA GLY A 226 -1.48 8.01 9.80
C GLY A 226 -2.02 9.41 9.48
N PHE A 227 -1.76 9.96 8.28
CA PHE A 227 -2.33 11.24 7.86
C PHE A 227 -3.79 11.10 7.42
N GLY A 228 -4.53 12.21 7.36
CA GLY A 228 -5.76 12.29 6.57
C GLY A 228 -5.40 12.50 5.09
N LEU A 229 -5.11 13.73 4.72
CA LEU A 229 -4.50 14.07 3.43
C LEU A 229 -3.09 14.62 3.69
N ALA A 230 -2.08 14.08 3.01
CA ALA A 230 -0.74 14.63 3.09
C ALA A 230 -0.25 15.02 1.69
N VAL A 231 0.27 16.24 1.58
CA VAL A 231 0.66 16.85 0.30
C VAL A 231 2.03 17.51 0.40
N SER A 232 2.86 17.37 -0.63
CA SER A 232 4.08 18.16 -0.74
C SER A 232 3.74 19.65 -0.96
N GLU A 233 4.69 20.55 -0.70
CA GLU A 233 4.50 21.97 -0.98
C GLU A 233 4.14 22.24 -2.45
N GLN A 234 4.74 21.50 -3.37
CA GLN A 234 4.42 21.61 -4.78
C GLN A 234 2.98 21.16 -5.09
N ALA A 235 2.55 20.02 -4.53
CA ALA A 235 1.20 19.54 -4.68
C ALA A 235 0.19 20.50 -4.05
N ALA A 236 0.44 21.01 -2.86
CA ALA A 236 -0.41 21.98 -2.17
C ALA A 236 -0.70 23.22 -3.02
N ARG A 237 0.35 23.82 -3.64
CA ARG A 237 0.17 24.96 -4.55
C ARG A 237 -0.75 24.65 -5.72
N SER A 238 -0.59 23.47 -6.34
CA SER A 238 -1.43 23.06 -7.48
C SER A 238 -2.86 22.70 -7.09
N LEU A 239 -3.10 22.39 -5.81
CA LEU A 239 -4.42 22.06 -5.26
C LEU A 239 -5.11 23.29 -4.63
N GLY A 240 -4.50 24.46 -4.68
CA GLY A 240 -5.03 25.65 -4.02
C GLY A 240 -5.07 25.57 -2.48
N ILE A 241 -4.32 24.63 -1.89
CA ILE A 241 -4.25 24.48 -0.45
C ILE A 241 -3.36 25.59 0.10
N ALA A 242 -3.95 26.48 0.89
CA ALA A 242 -3.24 27.62 1.44
C ALA A 242 -2.12 27.16 2.39
N SER A 243 -0.90 27.55 2.06
CA SER A 243 0.26 27.39 2.92
C SER A 243 0.28 28.51 3.97
N THR A 244 -0.66 28.49 4.92
CA THR A 244 -0.66 29.47 6.00
C THR A 244 0.59 29.32 6.85
N ARG A 245 1.34 30.41 7.05
CA ARG A 245 2.59 30.44 7.85
C ARG A 245 2.41 30.07 9.34
N GLY A 246 1.19 29.83 9.80
CA GLY A 246 0.82 29.60 11.20
C GLY A 246 0.48 28.15 11.58
N GLY A 247 0.65 27.17 10.66
CA GLY A 247 0.32 25.77 10.99
C GLY A 247 1.25 25.18 12.04
N ARG A 248 0.68 24.38 12.97
CA ARG A 248 1.46 23.69 14.01
C ARG A 248 2.28 22.55 13.40
N GLU A 249 3.58 22.51 13.69
CA GLU A 249 4.41 21.35 13.36
C GLU A 249 3.88 20.13 14.12
N ARG A 250 3.56 19.05 13.39
CA ARG A 250 2.94 17.84 13.93
C ARG A 250 3.95 16.72 14.11
N ALA A 251 4.82 16.53 13.14
CA ALA A 251 5.75 15.42 13.14
C ALA A 251 7.00 15.74 12.30
N SER A 252 8.11 15.21 12.72
CA SER A 252 9.33 15.12 11.91
C SER A 252 9.68 13.65 11.75
N VAL A 253 9.92 13.25 10.53
CA VAL A 253 10.01 11.84 10.18
C VAL A 253 11.26 11.60 9.35
N THR A 254 12.04 10.58 9.73
CA THR A 254 13.06 10.00 8.87
C THR A 254 12.44 8.83 8.11
N ASP A 255 12.45 8.88 6.80
CA ASP A 255 11.90 7.84 5.95
C ASP A 255 12.87 6.67 5.72
N LEU A 256 12.43 5.62 5.01
CA LEU A 256 13.25 4.44 4.75
C LEU A 256 14.55 4.77 4.00
N GLY A 257 14.52 5.79 3.12
CA GLY A 257 15.70 6.29 2.43
C GLY A 257 16.63 7.13 3.29
N ARG A 258 16.34 7.25 4.61
CA ARG A 258 17.06 8.09 5.59
C ARG A 258 16.94 9.59 5.34
N GLY A 259 16.03 10.02 4.46
CA GLY A 259 15.68 11.41 4.29
C GLY A 259 14.71 11.88 5.37
N ARG A 260 14.69 13.18 5.63
CA ARG A 260 13.82 13.79 6.63
C ARG A 260 12.67 14.53 5.99
N VAL A 261 11.45 14.26 6.46
CA VAL A 261 10.23 14.94 6.06
C VAL A 261 9.54 15.48 7.30
N ASN A 262 9.16 16.75 7.28
CA ASN A 262 8.40 17.34 8.37
C ASN A 262 6.95 17.52 7.92
N ALA A 263 6.01 17.25 8.82
CA ALA A 263 4.58 17.41 8.58
C ALA A 263 4.05 18.57 9.40
N ARG A 264 3.37 19.50 8.73
CA ARG A 264 2.74 20.66 9.36
C ARG A 264 1.25 20.64 9.07
N ARG A 265 0.42 20.68 10.10
CA ARG A 265 -1.03 20.75 9.98
C ARG A 265 -1.45 22.07 9.33
N VAL A 266 -2.28 21.99 8.32
CA VAL A 266 -2.93 23.12 7.66
C VAL A 266 -4.46 23.01 7.80
N GLU A 267 -5.20 23.96 7.23
CA GLU A 267 -6.66 23.91 7.25
C GLU A 267 -7.19 22.62 6.60
N PRO A 268 -8.20 21.99 7.21
CA PRO A 268 -8.83 20.80 6.65
C PRO A 268 -9.45 21.07 5.28
N VAL A 269 -9.26 20.16 4.34
CA VAL A 269 -9.80 20.27 2.99
C VAL A 269 -11.00 19.32 2.76
N THR A 270 -11.78 19.61 1.74
CA THR A 270 -12.77 18.71 1.19
C THR A 270 -12.26 18.23 -0.17
N ILE A 271 -12.29 16.93 -0.40
CA ILE A 271 -11.94 16.30 -1.68
C ILE A 271 -13.04 15.35 -2.12
N GLN A 272 -13.11 15.07 -3.42
CA GLN A 272 -14.02 14.09 -3.98
C GLN A 272 -13.24 12.97 -4.69
N ILE A 273 -13.69 11.74 -4.51
CA ILE A 273 -13.15 10.52 -5.12
C ILE A 273 -14.33 9.78 -5.76
N GLY A 274 -14.51 9.89 -7.08
CA GLY A 274 -15.72 9.41 -7.75
C GLY A 274 -16.95 10.12 -7.18
N SER A 275 -17.93 9.37 -6.68
CA SER A 275 -19.14 9.90 -6.02
C SER A 275 -18.95 10.24 -4.53
N LEU A 276 -17.85 9.77 -3.92
CA LEU A 276 -17.57 9.97 -2.48
C LEU A 276 -17.00 11.37 -2.22
N VAL A 277 -17.66 12.15 -1.36
CA VAL A 277 -17.17 13.44 -0.88
C VAL A 277 -16.65 13.30 0.55
N LEU A 278 -15.36 13.43 0.72
CA LEU A 278 -14.69 13.46 2.03
C LEU A 278 -14.55 14.90 2.51
N ARG A 279 -15.27 15.24 3.57
CA ARG A 279 -15.34 16.62 4.09
C ARG A 279 -14.41 16.83 5.27
N ARG A 280 -13.76 18.01 5.32
CA ARG A 280 -12.93 18.45 6.44
C ARG A 280 -11.84 17.44 6.83
N ILE A 281 -11.19 16.86 5.82
CA ILE A 281 -10.10 15.91 6.06
C ILE A 281 -8.94 16.65 6.72
N PRO A 282 -8.42 16.13 7.85
CA PRO A 282 -7.19 16.64 8.44
C PRO A 282 -6.07 16.63 7.41
N THR A 283 -5.49 17.80 7.13
CA THR A 283 -4.52 17.96 6.04
C THR A 283 -3.16 18.36 6.56
N ASP A 284 -2.12 17.68 6.10
CA ASP A 284 -0.74 17.95 6.49
C ASP A 284 0.11 18.34 5.26
N LEU A 285 0.81 19.45 5.37
CA LEU A 285 1.81 19.90 4.40
C LEU A 285 3.14 19.24 4.73
N LEU A 286 3.70 18.52 3.75
CA LEU A 286 4.98 17.84 3.87
C LEU A 286 6.12 18.72 3.34
N THR A 287 6.98 19.20 4.24
CA THR A 287 8.21 19.92 3.89
C THR A 287 9.38 18.94 3.86
N GLY A 288 10.31 19.12 2.89
CA GLY A 288 11.38 18.16 2.64
C GLY A 288 10.95 16.90 1.87
N ALA A 289 9.69 16.84 1.45
CA ALA A 289 9.25 15.80 0.51
C ALA A 289 9.85 16.01 -0.89
N GLY A 290 10.25 14.92 -1.54
CA GLY A 290 10.83 14.95 -2.88
C GLY A 290 9.81 15.44 -3.93
N ASN A 291 10.30 15.93 -5.07
CA ASN A 291 9.44 16.43 -6.16
C ASN A 291 8.46 15.38 -6.71
N GLY A 292 8.78 14.09 -6.57
CA GLY A 292 7.93 12.97 -6.98
C GLY A 292 7.07 12.38 -5.85
N ALA A 293 7.04 13.01 -4.66
CA ALA A 293 6.24 12.52 -3.57
C ALA A 293 4.74 12.55 -3.94
N PRO A 294 4.01 11.43 -3.78
CA PRO A 294 2.59 11.39 -4.09
C PRO A 294 1.78 12.22 -3.09
N VAL A 295 0.59 12.60 -3.51
CA VAL A 295 -0.47 12.96 -2.57
C VAL A 295 -0.89 11.69 -1.84
N LEU A 296 -0.94 11.72 -0.51
CA LEU A 296 -1.33 10.56 0.29
C LEU A 296 -2.72 10.77 0.88
N LEU A 297 -3.55 9.74 0.79
CA LEU A 297 -4.78 9.63 1.54
C LEU A 297 -4.61 8.47 2.52
N GLY A 298 -4.39 8.82 3.77
CA GLY A 298 -4.02 7.88 4.81
C GLY A 298 -5.17 7.51 5.75
N ARG A 299 -4.83 6.76 6.82
CA ARG A 299 -5.81 6.15 7.72
C ARG A 299 -6.78 7.13 8.37
N ASP A 300 -6.36 8.35 8.73
CA ASP A 300 -7.26 9.33 9.35
C ASP A 300 -8.44 9.70 8.42
N ALA A 301 -8.27 9.64 7.10
CA ALA A 301 -9.34 9.84 6.14
C ALA A 301 -10.08 8.54 5.80
N LEU A 302 -9.38 7.41 5.86
CA LEU A 302 -9.88 6.10 5.43
C LEU A 302 -10.57 5.32 6.56
N ARG A 303 -10.38 5.73 7.81
CA ARG A 303 -10.88 5.04 9.03
C ARG A 303 -12.35 4.62 9.00
N PRO A 304 -13.28 5.38 8.41
CA PRO A 304 -14.70 4.98 8.38
C PRO A 304 -15.03 3.88 7.36
N PHE A 305 -14.05 3.40 6.59
CA PHE A 305 -14.32 2.57 5.42
C PHE A 305 -13.80 1.14 5.54
N GLU A 306 -14.59 0.24 4.99
CA GLU A 306 -14.13 -1.01 4.42
C GLU A 306 -13.66 -0.72 2.99
N ILE A 307 -12.43 -1.08 2.66
CA ILE A 307 -11.81 -0.78 1.38
C ILE A 307 -11.47 -2.08 0.68
N SER A 308 -12.15 -2.36 -0.44
CA SER A 308 -11.88 -3.56 -1.26
C SER A 308 -11.08 -3.19 -2.50
N PHE A 309 -10.05 -3.97 -2.79
CA PHE A 309 -9.13 -3.77 -3.90
C PHE A 309 -9.25 -4.94 -4.87
N ASP A 310 -9.75 -4.69 -6.08
CA ASP A 310 -9.89 -5.68 -7.15
C ASP A 310 -8.80 -5.45 -8.20
N PRO A 311 -7.71 -6.24 -8.19
CA PRO A 311 -6.60 -6.05 -9.11
C PRO A 311 -6.91 -6.49 -10.55
N VAL A 312 -7.94 -7.31 -10.74
CA VAL A 312 -8.33 -7.83 -12.06
C VAL A 312 -9.14 -6.79 -12.83
N SER A 313 -10.18 -6.24 -12.21
CA SER A 313 -10.97 -5.17 -12.83
C SER A 313 -10.34 -3.78 -12.64
N ARG A 314 -9.28 -3.66 -11.85
CA ARG A 314 -8.63 -2.40 -11.46
C ARG A 314 -9.61 -1.41 -10.86
N LEU A 315 -10.38 -1.89 -9.90
CA LEU A 315 -11.34 -1.10 -9.17
C LEU A 315 -11.05 -1.14 -7.67
N ILE A 316 -11.39 -0.05 -7.00
CA ILE A 316 -11.36 0.06 -5.54
C ILE A 316 -12.75 0.47 -5.09
N ARG A 317 -13.30 -0.25 -4.12
CA ARG A 317 -14.56 0.09 -3.47
C ARG A 317 -14.28 0.64 -2.08
N LEU A 318 -14.81 1.83 -1.79
CA LEU A 318 -14.83 2.42 -0.46
C LEU A 318 -16.27 2.34 0.06
N ARG A 319 -16.53 1.52 1.05
CA ARG A 319 -17.84 1.33 1.66
C ARG A 319 -17.81 1.85 3.11
N PRO A 320 -18.59 2.88 3.45
CA PRO A 320 -18.72 3.28 4.85
C PRO A 320 -19.25 2.12 5.70
N VAL A 321 -18.67 1.94 6.86
CA VAL A 321 -19.15 0.98 7.85
C VAL A 321 -19.57 1.79 9.06
N GLU A 322 -20.83 1.64 9.45
CA GLU A 322 -21.27 2.19 10.73
C GLU A 322 -20.43 1.55 11.83
N ALA A 323 -19.76 2.36 12.63
CA ALA A 323 -19.03 1.85 13.78
C ALA A 323 -20.02 1.05 14.63
N SER A 324 -19.87 -0.26 14.66
CA SER A 324 -20.65 -1.10 15.57
C SER A 324 -20.41 -0.54 16.97
N ALA A 325 -21.47 -0.11 17.63
CA ALA A 325 -21.41 0.39 19.00
C ALA A 325 -21.05 -0.77 19.94
N HIS A 326 -19.85 -1.31 19.79
CA HIS A 326 -19.27 -2.21 20.77
C HIS A 326 -18.61 -1.36 21.85
N ARG A 327 -19.39 -1.15 22.87
CA ARG A 327 -18.93 -0.69 24.19
C ARG A 327 -18.12 -1.78 24.87
#